data_e1427456ae17888f77d5bc43fb38530a
#
_entry.id   e1427456ae17888f77d5bc43fb38530a
#
_cell.length_a   1.000
_cell.length_b   1.000
_cell.length_c   1.000
_cell.angle_alpha   90.00
_cell.angle_beta   90.00
_cell.angle_gamma   90.00
#
_symmetry.space_group_name_H-M   'P 1'
#
loop_
_entity.id
_entity.type
_entity.pdbx_description
1 polymer ?
#
loop_
_entity_poly.entity_id
_entity_poly.type
_entity_poly.pdbx_seq_one_letter_code
_entity_poly.pdbx_strand_id
1 'polypeptide(L)'
;MSTFAYFPHTGEDMKVMLDRVGVKSLQDLYSDVPAEFIHRGDYDLPSALTEDEVRGWFNALATKDTPLTVFAGAGAYDHYTPSVIPYITSRSEFLTAYTPYQCEISQGTLRYIFEWQSMICALTGMDVSNASMYDGPTAAAEAMRMCVASTRKRNTVVASSLLLPHVLEVLGTYARYGGINLVVTDRVTEAVAEGTLDLAGVIVPSIDRYGIVHNYRGLADLVHEMGGLLAMYCDPSALAVVKTPAEWGADIAVGDGQSLGIPLCFGGPYVGFMACREQWMRKLPGRIVGQTRDAEGRRAFVLTLQAREQHIRREKATSNLCSNESLMALWCTVYLSVMGPEGMRRVNALCYERSHYLKAQLLATRLFEDTFEGQPFLKEFALKPLCDVQKLQQVLLDAGFFGALQDSEGYVTFCATERRTVEEIDRMVKVIKEASL
;
A
#
# COMPACT_ATOMS: atom_id res chain seq x y z
N MET A 1 -38.99 -6.45 -26.71
CA MET A 1 -37.98 -6.26 -25.66
C MET A 1 -37.32 -7.61 -25.40
N SER A 2 -36.01 -7.74 -25.54
CA SER A 2 -35.30 -8.95 -25.11
C SER A 2 -35.41 -9.02 -23.59
N THR A 3 -36.03 -10.05 -23.07
CA THR A 3 -36.08 -10.30 -21.62
C THR A 3 -34.68 -10.73 -21.19
N PHE A 4 -34.00 -9.84 -20.49
CA PHE A 4 -32.71 -10.19 -19.87
C PHE A 4 -32.95 -11.26 -18.82
N ALA A 5 -32.16 -12.35 -18.84
CA ALA A 5 -32.41 -13.55 -18.03
C ALA A 5 -32.52 -13.30 -16.50
N TYR A 6 -31.89 -12.23 -16.00
CA TYR A 6 -31.95 -11.85 -14.59
C TYR A 6 -33.05 -10.84 -14.25
N PHE A 7 -33.84 -10.41 -15.24
CA PHE A 7 -35.05 -9.57 -15.04
C PHE A 7 -36.27 -10.38 -15.47
N PRO A 8 -36.84 -11.18 -14.58
CA PRO A 8 -37.92 -12.11 -14.93
C PRO A 8 -39.25 -11.45 -15.18
N HIS A 9 -39.41 -10.15 -15.00
CA HIS A 9 -40.65 -9.43 -15.15
C HIS A 9 -41.10 -9.40 -16.61
N THR A 10 -42.31 -9.87 -16.84
CA THR A 10 -42.98 -9.79 -18.13
C THR A 10 -43.59 -8.40 -18.38
N GLY A 11 -44.03 -8.14 -19.59
CA GLY A 11 -44.78 -6.91 -19.90
C GLY A 11 -46.09 -6.74 -19.07
N GLU A 12 -46.74 -7.89 -18.75
CA GLU A 12 -47.91 -7.90 -17.90
C GLU A 12 -47.56 -7.56 -16.43
N ASP A 13 -46.46 -8.13 -15.90
CA ASP A 13 -45.97 -7.80 -14.56
C ASP A 13 -45.65 -6.30 -14.45
N MET A 14 -44.97 -5.75 -15.48
CA MET A 14 -44.62 -4.33 -15.54
C MET A 14 -45.88 -3.46 -15.52
N LYS A 15 -46.93 -3.84 -16.27
CA LYS A 15 -48.20 -3.10 -16.28
C LYS A 15 -48.84 -3.13 -14.90
N VAL A 16 -48.95 -4.29 -14.28
CA VAL A 16 -49.53 -4.43 -12.92
C VAL A 16 -48.77 -3.54 -11.90
N MET A 17 -47.43 -3.53 -11.99
CA MET A 17 -46.62 -2.67 -11.12
C MET A 17 -46.88 -1.17 -11.36
N LEU A 18 -46.92 -0.72 -12.62
CA LEU A 18 -47.19 0.68 -12.97
C LEU A 18 -48.59 1.12 -12.53
N ASP A 19 -49.60 0.26 -12.75
CA ASP A 19 -50.97 0.48 -12.30
C ASP A 19 -51.04 0.59 -10.76
N ARG A 20 -50.29 -0.22 -10.04
CA ARG A 20 -50.21 -0.17 -8.58
C ARG A 20 -49.57 1.10 -8.06
N VAL A 21 -48.54 1.60 -8.76
CA VAL A 21 -47.87 2.89 -8.44
C VAL A 21 -48.72 4.07 -8.86
N GLY A 22 -49.65 3.90 -9.82
CA GLY A 22 -50.53 4.95 -10.33
C GLY A 22 -49.91 5.78 -11.46
N VAL A 23 -48.98 5.20 -12.21
CA VAL A 23 -48.31 5.84 -13.37
C VAL A 23 -48.55 5.03 -14.64
N LYS A 24 -48.43 5.65 -15.80
CA LYS A 24 -48.74 5.01 -17.10
C LYS A 24 -47.50 4.38 -17.77
N SER A 25 -46.33 4.90 -17.44
CA SER A 25 -45.07 4.49 -18.05
C SER A 25 -43.91 4.55 -17.06
N LEU A 26 -42.80 3.88 -17.38
CA LEU A 26 -41.55 4.00 -16.62
C LEU A 26 -41.03 5.46 -16.60
N GLN A 27 -41.25 6.21 -17.69
CA GLN A 27 -40.82 7.60 -17.78
C GLN A 27 -41.52 8.50 -16.77
N ASP A 28 -42.78 8.18 -16.41
CA ASP A 28 -43.53 8.95 -15.41
C ASP A 28 -42.91 8.87 -14.00
N LEU A 29 -42.09 7.84 -13.74
CA LEU A 29 -41.33 7.70 -12.50
C LEU A 29 -40.19 8.73 -12.34
N TYR A 30 -39.82 9.38 -13.45
CA TYR A 30 -38.76 10.40 -13.51
C TYR A 30 -39.36 11.81 -13.67
N SER A 31 -40.59 12.03 -13.23
CA SER A 31 -41.30 13.32 -13.39
C SER A 31 -40.63 14.50 -12.66
N ASP A 32 -39.79 14.22 -11.68
CA ASP A 32 -38.95 15.18 -10.94
C ASP A 32 -37.62 15.53 -11.63
N VAL A 33 -37.25 14.80 -12.70
CA VAL A 33 -36.04 15.06 -13.49
C VAL A 33 -36.41 15.99 -14.65
N PRO A 34 -35.74 17.16 -14.79
CA PRO A 34 -35.99 18.05 -15.94
C PRO A 34 -35.73 17.33 -17.27
N ALA A 35 -36.60 17.57 -18.25
CA ALA A 35 -36.63 16.83 -19.52
C ALA A 35 -35.31 16.92 -20.32
N GLU A 36 -34.54 17.99 -20.16
CA GLU A 36 -33.25 18.21 -20.81
C GLU A 36 -32.13 17.30 -20.26
N PHE A 37 -32.31 16.72 -19.07
CA PHE A 37 -31.35 15.79 -18.49
C PHE A 37 -31.71 14.31 -18.75
N ILE A 38 -32.89 14.06 -19.34
CA ILE A 38 -33.29 12.68 -19.70
C ILE A 38 -32.74 12.36 -21.08
N HIS A 39 -31.83 11.40 -21.14
CA HIS A 39 -31.32 10.88 -22.41
C HIS A 39 -32.46 10.19 -23.20
N ARG A 40 -32.66 10.61 -24.43
CA ARG A 40 -33.69 10.07 -25.32
C ARG A 40 -33.01 9.50 -26.57
N GLY A 41 -32.89 8.21 -26.62
CA GLY A 41 -32.29 7.48 -27.73
C GLY A 41 -31.38 6.36 -27.26
N ASP A 42 -30.74 5.73 -28.19
CA ASP A 42 -29.73 4.70 -27.90
C ASP A 42 -28.41 5.37 -27.49
N TYR A 43 -27.68 4.72 -26.59
CA TYR A 43 -26.32 5.13 -26.28
C TYR A 43 -25.39 4.80 -27.46
N ASP A 44 -24.47 5.71 -27.76
CA ASP A 44 -23.40 5.49 -28.73
C ASP A 44 -22.34 4.56 -28.12
N LEU A 45 -22.68 3.29 -28.03
CA LEU A 45 -21.83 2.24 -27.50
C LEU A 45 -21.60 1.16 -28.56
N PRO A 46 -20.42 0.51 -28.56
CA PRO A 46 -20.17 -0.65 -29.40
C PRO A 46 -21.22 -1.75 -29.16
N SER A 47 -21.47 -2.56 -30.18
CA SER A 47 -22.32 -3.75 -30.04
C SER A 47 -21.74 -4.71 -28.98
N ALA A 48 -22.62 -5.41 -28.27
CA ALA A 48 -22.21 -6.44 -27.33
C ALA A 48 -21.41 -7.53 -28.07
N LEU A 49 -20.31 -7.94 -27.46
CA LEU A 49 -19.48 -9.04 -27.92
C LEU A 49 -19.88 -10.33 -27.22
N THR A 50 -19.67 -11.47 -27.86
CA THR A 50 -19.73 -12.78 -27.23
C THR A 50 -18.56 -12.97 -26.26
N GLU A 51 -18.64 -13.93 -25.33
CA GLU A 51 -17.53 -14.25 -24.43
C GLU A 51 -16.25 -14.62 -25.19
N ASP A 52 -16.36 -15.37 -26.28
CA ASP A 52 -15.23 -15.79 -27.10
C ASP A 52 -14.54 -14.57 -27.78
N GLU A 53 -15.33 -13.65 -28.32
CA GLU A 53 -14.81 -12.41 -28.92
C GLU A 53 -14.11 -11.53 -27.88
N VAL A 54 -14.67 -11.37 -26.67
CA VAL A 54 -14.05 -10.64 -25.54
C VAL A 54 -12.72 -11.29 -25.16
N ARG A 55 -12.70 -12.61 -24.99
CA ARG A 55 -11.47 -13.35 -24.67
C ARG A 55 -10.43 -13.23 -25.77
N GLY A 56 -10.85 -13.34 -27.04
CA GLY A 56 -9.97 -13.15 -28.18
C GLY A 56 -9.34 -11.77 -28.21
N TRP A 57 -10.13 -10.74 -27.94
CA TRP A 57 -9.65 -9.35 -27.90
C TRP A 57 -8.63 -9.13 -26.77
N PHE A 58 -8.93 -9.58 -25.55
CA PHE A 58 -8.01 -9.45 -24.42
C PHE A 58 -6.73 -10.27 -24.60
N ASN A 59 -6.83 -11.48 -25.17
CA ASN A 59 -5.66 -12.29 -25.47
C ASN A 59 -4.76 -11.60 -26.51
N ALA A 60 -5.34 -11.02 -27.56
CA ALA A 60 -4.59 -10.26 -28.56
C ALA A 60 -3.94 -9.00 -27.95
N LEU A 61 -4.59 -8.35 -26.97
CA LEU A 61 -4.01 -7.23 -26.25
C LEU A 61 -2.84 -7.69 -25.37
N ALA A 62 -3.00 -8.78 -24.62
CA ALA A 62 -1.98 -9.36 -23.75
C ALA A 62 -0.70 -9.78 -24.51
N THR A 63 -0.79 -10.17 -25.80
CA THR A 63 0.41 -10.49 -26.60
C THR A 63 1.29 -9.28 -26.91
N LYS A 64 0.81 -8.05 -26.68
CA LYS A 64 1.59 -6.81 -26.84
C LYS A 64 2.47 -6.52 -25.63
N ASP A 65 2.16 -7.13 -24.47
CA ASP A 65 2.93 -6.96 -23.25
C ASP A 65 4.19 -7.85 -23.33
N THR A 66 5.35 -7.22 -23.16
CA THR A 66 6.63 -7.93 -23.12
C THR A 66 6.96 -8.29 -21.67
N PRO A 67 7.12 -9.59 -21.34
CA PRO A 67 7.60 -9.98 -20.01
C PRO A 67 9.01 -9.44 -19.76
N LEU A 68 9.20 -8.73 -18.66
CA LEU A 68 10.47 -8.12 -18.28
C LEU A 68 10.99 -8.70 -16.97
N THR A 69 12.31 -8.89 -16.89
CA THR A 69 12.99 -9.18 -15.62
C THR A 69 13.18 -7.87 -14.87
N VAL A 70 12.53 -7.75 -13.69
CA VAL A 70 12.44 -6.47 -12.97
C VAL A 70 13.62 -6.29 -12.04
N PHE A 71 14.35 -5.18 -12.21
CA PHE A 71 15.41 -4.68 -11.33
C PHE A 71 15.06 -3.29 -10.77
N ALA A 72 13.79 -3.00 -10.63
CA ALA A 72 13.23 -1.77 -10.08
C ALA A 72 12.56 -2.01 -8.73
N GLY A 73 12.44 -0.95 -7.92
CA GLY A 73 11.78 -0.94 -6.64
C GLY A 73 10.86 0.26 -6.49
N ALA A 74 11.32 1.33 -5.87
CA ALA A 74 10.57 2.58 -5.60
C ALA A 74 9.30 2.36 -4.76
N GLY A 75 9.37 1.44 -3.79
CA GLY A 75 8.29 1.15 -2.85
C GLY A 75 7.43 -0.07 -3.21
N ALA A 76 7.60 -0.65 -4.41
CA ALA A 76 6.99 -1.92 -4.79
C ALA A 76 8.07 -2.88 -5.33
N TYR A 77 8.09 -4.11 -4.84
CA TYR A 77 9.20 -5.03 -5.02
C TYR A 77 8.74 -6.38 -5.58
N ASP A 78 9.47 -6.90 -6.56
CA ASP A 78 9.17 -8.20 -7.20
C ASP A 78 9.59 -9.37 -6.33
N HIS A 79 8.86 -9.62 -5.23
CA HIS A 79 9.02 -10.79 -4.37
C HIS A 79 8.28 -12.02 -4.94
N TYR A 80 8.73 -13.22 -4.56
CA TYR A 80 8.06 -14.44 -4.95
C TYR A 80 6.72 -14.62 -4.21
N THR A 81 5.69 -14.95 -4.96
CA THR A 81 4.37 -15.28 -4.42
C THR A 81 4.19 -16.80 -4.36
N PRO A 82 4.16 -17.43 -3.17
CA PRO A 82 3.85 -18.86 -3.04
C PRO A 82 2.49 -19.21 -3.64
N SER A 83 2.41 -20.29 -4.42
CA SER A 83 1.21 -20.70 -5.19
C SER A 83 -0.02 -20.97 -4.32
N VAL A 84 0.17 -21.30 -3.06
CA VAL A 84 -0.94 -21.52 -2.11
C VAL A 84 -1.74 -20.24 -1.83
N ILE A 85 -1.11 -19.07 -1.99
CA ILE A 85 -1.77 -17.78 -1.72
C ILE A 85 -2.89 -17.50 -2.72
N PRO A 86 -2.64 -17.43 -4.04
CA PRO A 86 -3.73 -17.23 -5.01
C PRO A 86 -4.75 -18.38 -4.96
N TYR A 87 -4.34 -19.60 -4.63
CA TYR A 87 -5.28 -20.72 -4.44
C TYR A 87 -6.27 -20.44 -3.30
N ILE A 88 -5.80 -19.94 -2.14
CA ILE A 88 -6.67 -19.62 -1.01
C ILE A 88 -7.53 -18.38 -1.32
N THR A 89 -6.91 -17.30 -1.81
CA THR A 89 -7.60 -16.02 -2.01
C THR A 89 -8.62 -16.04 -3.15
N SER A 90 -8.49 -16.95 -4.11
CA SER A 90 -9.47 -17.15 -5.19
C SER A 90 -10.70 -17.96 -4.79
N ARG A 91 -10.73 -18.55 -3.58
CA ARG A 91 -11.91 -19.26 -3.11
C ARG A 91 -13.07 -18.29 -2.88
N SER A 92 -14.26 -18.71 -3.30
CA SER A 92 -15.47 -17.87 -3.22
C SER A 92 -15.78 -17.39 -1.79
N GLU A 93 -15.44 -18.19 -0.78
CA GLU A 93 -15.65 -17.86 0.64
C GLU A 93 -14.90 -16.59 1.06
N PHE A 94 -13.77 -16.29 0.43
CA PHE A 94 -12.98 -15.09 0.66
C PHE A 94 -13.23 -14.02 -0.39
N LEU A 95 -13.23 -14.42 -1.67
CA LEU A 95 -13.31 -13.49 -2.81
C LEU A 95 -14.61 -12.68 -2.82
N THR A 96 -15.74 -13.30 -2.42
CA THR A 96 -17.05 -12.65 -2.37
C THR A 96 -17.40 -12.11 -0.98
N ALA A 97 -16.54 -12.29 0.02
CA ALA A 97 -16.76 -11.75 1.36
C ALA A 97 -16.78 -10.23 1.35
N TYR A 98 -17.76 -9.66 2.05
CA TYR A 98 -17.86 -8.21 2.26
C TYR A 98 -17.50 -7.87 3.71
N THR A 99 -17.73 -6.63 4.13
CA THR A 99 -17.46 -6.19 5.48
C THR A 99 -18.16 -7.08 6.52
N PRO A 100 -17.44 -7.58 7.53
CA PRO A 100 -17.98 -8.52 8.52
C PRO A 100 -18.80 -7.82 9.61
N TYR A 101 -19.92 -7.19 9.26
CA TYR A 101 -20.79 -6.48 10.19
C TYR A 101 -21.47 -7.43 11.19
N GLN A 102 -21.91 -8.59 10.72
CA GLN A 102 -22.57 -9.61 11.54
C GLN A 102 -21.54 -10.64 12.01
N CYS A 103 -21.10 -10.51 13.25
CA CYS A 103 -20.07 -11.39 13.78
C CYS A 103 -20.51 -12.86 13.81
N GLU A 104 -21.81 -13.15 13.92
CA GLU A 104 -22.38 -14.49 13.99
C GLU A 104 -22.08 -15.33 12.73
N ILE A 105 -22.03 -14.70 11.56
CA ILE A 105 -21.81 -15.39 10.27
C ILE A 105 -20.44 -15.09 9.67
N SER A 106 -19.69 -14.12 10.19
CA SER A 106 -18.43 -13.64 9.62
C SER A 106 -17.19 -14.01 10.44
N GLN A 107 -17.26 -15.07 11.25
CA GLN A 107 -16.17 -15.47 12.15
C GLN A 107 -14.86 -15.78 11.40
N GLY A 108 -14.93 -16.40 10.23
CA GLY A 108 -13.75 -16.68 9.41
C GLY A 108 -13.05 -15.40 8.94
N THR A 109 -13.82 -14.42 8.43
CA THR A 109 -13.31 -13.11 8.01
C THR A 109 -12.73 -12.33 9.18
N LEU A 110 -13.44 -12.25 10.29
CA LEU A 110 -12.96 -11.59 11.50
C LEU A 110 -11.68 -12.22 12.03
N ARG A 111 -11.59 -13.56 11.98
CA ARG A 111 -10.41 -14.29 12.43
C ARG A 111 -9.17 -13.93 11.63
N TYR A 112 -9.18 -13.98 10.30
CA TYR A 112 -7.98 -13.67 9.54
C TYR A 112 -7.59 -12.18 9.61
N ILE A 113 -8.57 -11.26 9.79
CA ILE A 113 -8.27 -9.85 10.07
C ILE A 113 -7.56 -9.73 11.43
N PHE A 114 -8.00 -10.46 12.46
CA PHE A 114 -7.31 -10.48 13.75
C PHE A 114 -5.89 -11.05 13.63
N GLU A 115 -5.70 -12.09 12.82
CA GLU A 115 -4.39 -12.66 12.54
C GLU A 115 -3.48 -11.65 11.80
N TRP A 116 -4.00 -10.93 10.79
CA TRP A 116 -3.32 -9.80 10.16
C TRP A 116 -2.85 -8.77 11.18
N GLN A 117 -3.76 -8.27 12.01
CA GLN A 117 -3.43 -7.30 13.05
C GLN A 117 -2.31 -7.79 13.98
N SER A 118 -2.38 -9.05 14.39
CA SER A 118 -1.39 -9.67 15.26
C SER A 118 -0.02 -9.79 14.60
N MET A 119 0.02 -10.13 13.31
CA MET A 119 1.26 -10.23 12.53
C MET A 119 1.90 -8.86 12.28
N ILE A 120 1.10 -7.84 12.00
CA ILE A 120 1.60 -6.46 11.87
C ILE A 120 2.15 -5.95 13.20
N CYS A 121 1.48 -6.22 14.33
CA CYS A 121 2.01 -5.90 15.65
C CYS A 121 3.35 -6.62 15.90
N ALA A 122 3.45 -7.89 15.55
CA ALA A 122 4.69 -8.66 15.73
C ALA A 122 5.86 -8.13 14.87
N LEU A 123 5.58 -7.71 13.62
CA LEU A 123 6.59 -7.14 12.71
C LEU A 123 7.04 -5.75 13.17
N THR A 124 6.12 -4.90 13.59
CA THR A 124 6.40 -3.49 13.93
C THR A 124 6.83 -3.29 15.38
N GLY A 125 6.55 -4.28 16.25
CA GLY A 125 6.70 -4.18 17.71
C GLY A 125 5.66 -3.26 18.34
N MET A 126 4.62 -2.85 17.62
CA MET A 126 3.52 -2.05 18.13
C MET A 126 2.49 -2.90 18.87
N ASP A 127 1.67 -2.23 19.73
CA ASP A 127 0.74 -2.92 20.60
C ASP A 127 -0.59 -3.23 19.91
N VAL A 128 -1.03 -2.36 18.98
CA VAL A 128 -2.33 -2.47 18.30
C VAL A 128 -2.19 -2.12 16.82
N SER A 129 -2.83 -2.92 15.97
CA SER A 129 -2.99 -2.64 14.53
C SER A 129 -4.47 -2.62 14.14
N ASN A 130 -4.81 -1.86 13.11
CA ASN A 130 -6.15 -1.89 12.51
C ASN A 130 -6.29 -3.02 11.48
N ALA A 131 -7.50 -3.18 10.95
CA ALA A 131 -7.84 -4.22 9.97
C ALA A 131 -7.17 -4.06 8.61
N SER A 132 -6.60 -2.95 8.30
CA SER A 132 -5.75 -2.47 7.21
C SER A 132 -6.17 -1.06 6.74
N MET A 133 -5.31 -0.49 5.91
CA MET A 133 -5.51 0.78 5.21
C MET A 133 -5.64 0.49 3.70
N TYR A 134 -5.95 1.51 2.89
CA TYR A 134 -6.03 1.34 1.44
C TYR A 134 -4.67 1.04 0.83
N ASP A 135 -3.66 1.84 1.18
CA ASP A 135 -2.28 1.71 0.76
C ASP A 135 -1.33 2.39 1.77
N GLY A 136 -0.03 2.29 1.54
CA GLY A 136 0.99 2.92 2.37
C GLY A 136 0.91 4.44 2.41
N PRO A 137 0.79 5.14 1.28
CA PRO A 137 0.65 6.60 1.26
C PRO A 137 -0.55 7.11 2.05
N THR A 138 -1.72 6.46 1.90
CA THR A 138 -2.91 6.79 2.71
C THR A 138 -2.67 6.51 4.18
N ALA A 139 -1.98 5.42 4.53
CA ALA A 139 -1.63 5.11 5.92
C ALA A 139 -0.74 6.20 6.53
N ALA A 140 0.25 6.72 5.78
CA ALA A 140 1.09 7.84 6.20
C ALA A 140 0.27 9.13 6.41
N ALA A 141 -0.66 9.42 5.51
CA ALA A 141 -1.54 10.60 5.64
C ALA A 141 -2.48 10.49 6.85
N GLU A 142 -3.00 9.31 7.13
CA GLU A 142 -3.81 9.09 8.33
C GLU A 142 -2.96 9.12 9.61
N ALA A 143 -1.68 8.71 9.57
CA ALA A 143 -0.75 8.90 10.68
C ALA A 143 -0.50 10.39 10.96
N MET A 144 -0.33 11.21 9.91
CA MET A 144 -0.25 12.67 10.04
C MET A 144 -1.49 13.24 10.74
N ARG A 145 -2.68 12.86 10.30
CA ARG A 145 -3.95 13.28 10.93
C ARG A 145 -4.07 12.79 12.38
N MET A 146 -3.63 11.57 12.65
CA MET A 146 -3.63 11.00 13.98
C MET A 146 -2.70 11.75 14.93
N CYS A 147 -1.52 12.20 14.47
CA CYS A 147 -0.62 13.06 15.25
C CYS A 147 -1.33 14.36 15.67
N VAL A 148 -1.94 15.07 14.71
CA VAL A 148 -2.70 16.31 14.99
C VAL A 148 -3.87 16.06 15.94
N ALA A 149 -4.64 14.99 15.72
CA ALA A 149 -5.80 14.65 16.57
C ALA A 149 -5.40 14.24 18.01
N SER A 150 -4.15 13.83 18.22
CA SER A 150 -3.63 13.37 19.51
C SER A 150 -3.00 14.46 20.35
N THR A 151 -2.55 15.57 19.75
CA THR A 151 -1.70 16.59 20.38
C THR A 151 -2.42 17.92 20.66
N ARG A 152 -3.69 17.92 20.96
CA ARG A 152 -4.54 19.08 21.31
C ARG A 152 -3.98 20.45 20.90
N LYS A 153 -4.56 21.09 19.87
CA LYS A 153 -4.22 22.40 19.32
C LYS A 153 -2.92 22.51 18.50
N ARG A 154 -2.10 21.48 18.43
CA ARG A 154 -0.90 21.48 17.59
C ARG A 154 -1.25 21.07 16.18
N ASN A 155 -0.64 21.70 15.19
CA ASN A 155 -1.03 21.53 13.79
C ASN A 155 0.15 21.41 12.82
N THR A 156 1.38 21.40 13.31
CA THR A 156 2.56 21.24 12.46
C THR A 156 3.05 19.81 12.48
N VAL A 157 3.24 19.22 11.31
CA VAL A 157 3.86 17.91 11.12
C VAL A 157 5.11 18.08 10.26
N VAL A 158 6.23 17.54 10.73
CA VAL A 158 7.49 17.51 9.98
C VAL A 158 7.60 16.15 9.28
N ALA A 159 7.73 16.14 7.97
CA ALA A 159 7.95 14.93 7.18
C ALA A 159 9.34 14.95 6.55
N SER A 160 10.03 13.81 6.58
CA SER A 160 11.31 13.67 5.88
C SER A 160 11.11 13.78 4.37
N SER A 161 11.90 14.61 3.68
CA SER A 161 11.93 14.68 2.22
C SER A 161 12.49 13.39 1.58
N LEU A 162 13.05 12.50 2.40
CA LEU A 162 13.56 11.19 1.98
C LEU A 162 12.47 10.10 1.93
N LEU A 163 11.22 10.42 2.29
CA LEU A 163 10.07 9.56 1.98
C LEU A 163 9.91 9.41 0.46
N LEU A 164 9.28 8.32 0.04
CA LEU A 164 8.95 8.10 -1.38
C LEU A 164 8.13 9.26 -1.93
N PRO A 165 8.38 9.74 -3.16
CA PRO A 165 7.72 10.91 -3.74
C PRO A 165 6.20 10.87 -3.68
N HIS A 166 5.60 9.74 -4.05
CA HIS A 166 4.15 9.55 -4.03
C HIS A 166 3.55 9.60 -2.60
N VAL A 167 4.32 9.21 -1.57
CA VAL A 167 3.92 9.37 -0.17
C VAL A 167 3.85 10.86 0.19
N LEU A 168 4.87 11.64 -0.21
CA LEU A 168 4.90 13.09 0.02
C LEU A 168 3.75 13.82 -0.69
N GLU A 169 3.40 13.41 -1.92
CA GLU A 169 2.29 13.98 -2.67
C GLU A 169 0.95 13.76 -1.96
N VAL A 170 0.72 12.54 -1.44
CA VAL A 170 -0.49 12.23 -0.68
C VAL A 170 -0.51 12.99 0.66
N LEU A 171 0.61 13.05 1.38
CA LEU A 171 0.74 13.89 2.59
C LEU A 171 0.40 15.35 2.29
N GLY A 172 0.94 15.92 1.20
CA GLY A 172 0.66 17.29 0.76
C GLY A 172 -0.81 17.54 0.46
N THR A 173 -1.47 16.57 -0.19
CA THR A 173 -2.90 16.63 -0.48
C THR A 173 -3.73 16.65 0.81
N TYR A 174 -3.49 15.70 1.71
CA TYR A 174 -4.19 15.62 2.99
C TYR A 174 -3.91 16.83 3.89
N ALA A 175 -2.69 17.34 3.90
CA ALA A 175 -2.32 18.54 4.65
C ALA A 175 -3.07 19.76 4.15
N ARG A 176 -3.09 19.97 2.83
CA ARG A 176 -3.79 21.10 2.18
C ARG A 176 -5.27 21.17 2.57
N TYR A 177 -5.99 20.05 2.40
CA TYR A 177 -7.43 20.02 2.64
C TYR A 177 -7.81 19.80 4.11
N GLY A 178 -6.88 19.26 4.90
CA GLY A 178 -7.02 19.11 6.35
C GLY A 178 -6.59 20.35 7.16
N GLY A 179 -6.04 21.38 6.51
CA GLY A 179 -5.53 22.58 7.16
C GLY A 179 -4.32 22.29 8.06
N ILE A 180 -3.50 21.28 7.74
CA ILE A 180 -2.32 20.89 8.50
C ILE A 180 -1.09 21.62 7.93
N ASN A 181 -0.26 22.17 8.80
CA ASN A 181 1.02 22.75 8.41
C ASN A 181 2.06 21.63 8.23
N LEU A 182 2.30 21.23 6.97
CA LEU A 182 3.28 20.20 6.63
C LEU A 182 4.62 20.85 6.26
N VAL A 183 5.65 20.53 7.04
CA VAL A 183 7.05 20.95 6.80
C VAL A 183 7.81 19.75 6.25
N VAL A 184 8.29 19.83 5.01
CA VAL A 184 9.07 18.77 4.37
C VAL A 184 10.55 19.17 4.36
N THR A 185 11.42 18.33 4.95
CA THR A 185 12.87 18.59 5.06
C THR A 185 13.67 17.29 5.15
N ASP A 186 14.92 17.30 4.69
CA ASP A 186 15.91 16.25 4.92
C ASP A 186 16.55 16.35 6.32
N ARG A 187 16.47 17.52 6.96
CA ARG A 187 17.08 17.85 8.25
C ARG A 187 16.04 17.78 9.38
N VAL A 188 15.38 16.62 9.49
CA VAL A 188 14.26 16.44 10.43
C VAL A 188 14.67 16.67 11.88
N THR A 189 15.81 16.12 12.30
CA THR A 189 16.31 16.26 13.70
C THR A 189 16.59 17.71 14.06
N GLU A 190 17.23 18.45 13.17
CA GLU A 190 17.54 19.87 13.36
C GLU A 190 16.25 20.71 13.40
N ALA A 191 15.33 20.48 12.48
CA ALA A 191 14.06 21.22 12.42
C ALA A 191 13.24 21.03 13.71
N VAL A 192 13.27 19.83 14.30
CA VAL A 192 12.62 19.57 15.59
C VAL A 192 13.40 20.20 16.74
N ALA A 193 14.74 20.10 16.75
CA ALA A 193 15.60 20.63 17.81
C ALA A 193 15.58 22.18 17.93
N GLU A 194 15.26 22.89 16.86
CA GLU A 194 15.08 24.36 16.90
C GLU A 194 13.98 24.81 17.87
N GLY A 195 13.02 23.93 18.19
CA GLY A 195 11.99 24.15 19.20
C GLY A 195 10.98 25.26 18.89
N THR A 196 10.96 25.76 17.66
CA THR A 196 10.11 26.87 17.21
C THR A 196 8.72 26.40 16.67
N LEU A 197 8.57 25.11 16.41
CA LEU A 197 7.38 24.55 15.78
C LEU A 197 6.30 24.19 16.81
N ASP A 198 5.05 24.43 16.45
CA ASP A 198 3.87 23.87 17.14
C ASP A 198 3.70 22.41 16.74
N LEU A 199 4.66 21.56 17.16
CA LEU A 199 4.88 20.22 16.66
C LEU A 199 3.78 19.23 17.10
N ALA A 200 2.98 18.72 16.16
CA ALA A 200 2.05 17.63 16.37
C ALA A 200 2.70 16.25 16.14
N GLY A 201 3.61 16.17 15.18
CA GLY A 201 4.29 14.91 14.90
C GLY A 201 5.39 15.00 13.86
N VAL A 202 6.09 13.89 13.74
CA VAL A 202 7.19 13.69 12.78
C VAL A 202 6.93 12.40 12.01
N ILE A 203 7.19 12.41 10.69
CA ILE A 203 7.07 11.21 9.83
C ILE A 203 8.41 10.97 9.13
N VAL A 204 9.01 9.81 9.37
CA VAL A 204 10.30 9.43 8.77
C VAL A 204 10.23 8.02 8.15
N PRO A 205 10.98 7.74 7.06
CA PRO A 205 11.09 6.38 6.53
C PRO A 205 12.09 5.54 7.33
N SER A 206 11.84 4.25 7.54
CA SER A 206 12.86 3.32 8.07
C SER A 206 13.95 3.05 7.05
N ILE A 207 13.55 2.94 5.79
CA ILE A 207 14.39 2.86 4.60
C ILE A 207 13.91 3.95 3.67
N ASP A 208 14.80 4.79 3.19
CA ASP A 208 14.45 5.93 2.37
C ASP A 208 14.28 5.61 0.88
N ARG A 209 13.96 6.64 0.09
CA ARG A 209 13.76 6.52 -1.37
C ARG A 209 15.00 6.12 -2.16
N TYR A 210 16.19 6.18 -1.54
CA TYR A 210 17.47 5.74 -2.10
C TYR A 210 17.87 4.32 -1.64
N GLY A 211 17.03 3.70 -0.80
CA GLY A 211 17.25 2.40 -0.22
C GLY A 211 18.08 2.40 1.05
N ILE A 212 18.46 3.57 1.58
CA ILE A 212 19.33 3.72 2.75
C ILE A 212 18.55 3.41 4.03
N VAL A 213 19.12 2.54 4.88
CA VAL A 213 18.59 2.22 6.21
C VAL A 213 19.05 3.28 7.21
N HIS A 214 18.12 4.01 7.80
CA HIS A 214 18.42 5.12 8.68
C HIS A 214 18.62 4.73 10.16
N ASN A 215 19.41 5.57 10.85
CA ASN A 215 19.62 5.48 12.30
C ASN A 215 18.93 6.67 12.99
N TYR A 216 17.85 6.39 13.72
CA TYR A 216 17.04 7.40 14.40
C TYR A 216 17.24 7.44 15.92
N ARG A 217 18.45 7.08 16.39
CA ARG A 217 18.77 7.14 17.83
C ARG A 217 18.52 8.55 18.41
N GLY A 218 17.67 8.65 19.45
CA GLY A 218 17.35 9.90 20.14
C GLY A 218 16.26 10.75 19.47
N LEU A 219 15.83 10.43 18.23
CA LEU A 219 14.79 11.22 17.56
C LEU A 219 13.44 11.11 18.31
N ALA A 220 13.08 9.93 18.78
CA ALA A 220 11.83 9.74 19.52
C ALA A 220 11.81 10.58 20.80
N ASP A 221 12.89 10.55 21.57
CA ASP A 221 13.01 11.33 22.81
C ASP A 221 12.84 12.82 22.53
N LEU A 222 13.53 13.34 21.51
CA LEU A 222 13.43 14.73 21.09
C LEU A 222 12.00 15.12 20.68
N VAL A 223 11.32 14.27 19.88
CA VAL A 223 9.94 14.51 19.45
C VAL A 223 8.97 14.51 20.62
N HIS A 224 9.16 13.58 21.57
CA HIS A 224 8.34 13.48 22.79
C HIS A 224 8.55 14.65 23.74
N GLU A 225 9.79 15.14 23.92
CA GLU A 225 10.09 16.35 24.69
C GLU A 225 9.37 17.57 24.12
N MET A 226 9.28 17.65 22.80
CA MET A 226 8.49 18.67 22.11
C MET A 226 6.99 18.40 22.16
N GLY A 227 6.55 17.25 22.72
CA GLY A 227 5.17 16.82 22.90
C GLY A 227 4.48 16.41 21.59
N GLY A 228 5.23 16.08 20.56
CA GLY A 228 4.76 15.47 19.30
C GLY A 228 4.74 13.95 19.37
N LEU A 229 4.29 13.31 18.28
CA LEU A 229 4.35 11.86 18.05
C LEU A 229 5.33 11.54 16.93
N LEU A 230 6.04 10.43 17.05
CA LEU A 230 6.89 9.89 15.99
C LEU A 230 6.15 8.80 15.23
N ALA A 231 5.96 9.00 13.92
CA ALA A 231 5.45 8.00 12.98
C ALA A 231 6.57 7.52 12.05
N MET A 232 6.64 6.21 11.81
CA MET A 232 7.63 5.63 10.89
C MET A 232 6.94 4.93 9.72
N TYR A 233 7.36 5.31 8.50
CA TYR A 233 6.98 4.64 7.27
C TYR A 233 7.94 3.51 6.97
N CYS A 234 7.43 2.27 6.84
CA CYS A 234 8.27 1.08 6.78
C CYS A 234 7.88 0.16 5.63
N ASP A 235 8.88 -0.52 5.07
CA ASP A 235 8.70 -1.76 4.32
C ASP A 235 8.55 -2.93 5.30
N PRO A 236 7.38 -3.58 5.41
CA PRO A 236 7.14 -4.60 6.42
C PRO A 236 7.98 -5.87 6.22
N SER A 237 8.39 -6.19 4.99
CA SER A 237 9.33 -7.30 4.73
C SER A 237 10.67 -7.05 5.39
N ALA A 238 11.20 -5.83 5.30
CA ALA A 238 12.49 -5.44 5.87
C ALA A 238 12.52 -5.52 7.39
N LEU A 239 11.38 -5.34 8.08
CA LEU A 239 11.30 -5.39 9.55
C LEU A 239 11.72 -6.74 10.16
N ALA A 240 11.83 -7.79 9.35
CA ALA A 240 12.38 -9.07 9.79
C ALA A 240 13.90 -9.00 10.10
N VAL A 241 14.63 -7.99 9.62
CA VAL A 241 16.10 -7.88 9.71
C VAL A 241 16.62 -6.50 10.13
N VAL A 242 15.78 -5.45 10.03
CA VAL A 242 16.14 -4.11 10.52
C VAL A 242 15.39 -3.81 11.83
N LYS A 243 15.85 -2.79 12.56
CA LYS A 243 15.17 -2.34 13.78
C LYS A 243 13.73 -1.94 13.48
N THR A 244 12.84 -2.43 14.34
CA THR A 244 11.41 -2.12 14.27
C THR A 244 11.12 -0.68 14.68
N PRO A 245 9.98 -0.10 14.24
CA PRO A 245 9.52 1.20 14.74
C PRO A 245 9.46 1.29 16.26
N ALA A 246 9.03 0.21 16.92
CA ALA A 246 8.96 0.16 18.37
C ALA A 246 10.34 0.27 19.06
N GLU A 247 11.38 -0.36 18.48
CA GLU A 247 12.75 -0.27 18.98
C GLU A 247 13.37 1.12 18.75
N TRP A 248 12.86 1.89 17.80
CA TRP A 248 13.20 3.29 17.60
C TRP A 248 12.40 4.25 18.50
N GLY A 249 11.45 3.74 19.30
CA GLY A 249 10.60 4.56 20.17
C GLY A 249 9.43 5.22 19.45
N ALA A 250 9.10 4.81 18.23
CA ALA A 250 7.97 5.39 17.49
C ALA A 250 6.62 5.09 18.18
N ASP A 251 5.68 6.02 18.01
CA ASP A 251 4.29 5.91 18.48
C ASP A 251 3.40 5.23 17.45
N ILE A 252 3.71 5.41 16.16
CA ILE A 252 2.91 4.95 15.03
C ILE A 252 3.83 4.31 14.00
N ALA A 253 3.42 3.17 13.47
CA ALA A 253 4.05 2.49 12.34
C ALA A 253 3.07 2.40 11.18
N VAL A 254 3.49 2.78 9.99
CA VAL A 254 2.70 2.73 8.75
C VAL A 254 3.54 2.23 7.59
N GLY A 255 2.91 1.79 6.54
CA GLY A 255 3.58 1.38 5.32
C GLY A 255 2.66 0.61 4.38
N ASP A 256 3.24 0.10 3.30
CA ASP A 256 2.55 -0.72 2.31
C ASP A 256 2.93 -2.20 2.46
N GLY A 257 1.92 -3.07 2.44
CA GLY A 257 2.10 -4.51 2.56
C GLY A 257 2.49 -5.22 1.26
N GLN A 258 2.72 -4.51 0.16
CA GLN A 258 3.05 -5.10 -1.14
C GLN A 258 4.23 -6.08 -1.05
N SER A 259 5.26 -5.74 -0.29
CA SER A 259 6.45 -6.59 -0.10
C SER A 259 6.19 -7.91 0.63
N LEU A 260 4.99 -8.12 1.15
CA LEU A 260 4.53 -9.39 1.75
C LEU A 260 3.92 -10.34 0.70
N GLY A 261 4.58 -10.48 -0.44
CA GLY A 261 4.24 -11.44 -1.49
C GLY A 261 3.08 -11.02 -2.40
N ILE A 262 2.66 -9.77 -2.42
CA ILE A 262 1.72 -9.26 -3.41
C ILE A 262 2.48 -9.02 -4.72
N PRO A 263 2.03 -9.56 -5.87
CA PRO A 263 2.72 -9.36 -7.14
C PRO A 263 2.65 -7.90 -7.61
N LEU A 264 3.56 -7.52 -8.49
CA LEU A 264 3.46 -6.24 -9.20
C LEU A 264 2.30 -6.32 -10.19
N CYS A 265 1.29 -5.45 -10.02
CA CYS A 265 0.05 -5.41 -10.81
C CYS A 265 -0.29 -3.97 -11.21
N PHE A 266 0.61 -3.28 -11.93
CA PHE A 266 0.36 -1.92 -12.43
C PHE A 266 -0.11 -0.92 -11.36
N GLY A 267 0.37 -1.06 -10.11
CA GLY A 267 0.02 -0.18 -9.00
C GLY A 267 -1.04 -0.72 -8.03
N GLY A 268 -1.43 -1.98 -8.14
CA GLY A 268 -2.33 -2.57 -7.16
C GLY A 268 -3.31 -3.61 -7.71
N PRO A 269 -4.23 -4.10 -6.85
CA PRO A 269 -4.47 -3.61 -5.48
C PRO A 269 -3.33 -3.97 -4.53
N TYR A 270 -2.98 -3.02 -3.64
CA TYR A 270 -2.04 -3.25 -2.54
C TYR A 270 -2.78 -3.17 -1.21
N VAL A 271 -2.06 -3.04 -0.10
CA VAL A 271 -2.68 -2.92 1.22
C VAL A 271 -1.79 -2.07 2.13
N GLY A 272 -2.35 -1.04 2.73
CA GLY A 272 -1.67 -0.29 3.78
C GLY A 272 -1.79 -0.97 5.14
N PHE A 273 -0.83 -0.75 6.00
CA PHE A 273 -0.95 -1.08 7.41
C PHE A 273 -0.77 0.16 8.29
N MET A 274 -1.41 0.13 9.44
CA MET A 274 -1.24 1.14 10.47
C MET A 274 -1.33 0.51 11.85
N ALA A 275 -0.29 0.68 12.64
CA ALA A 275 -0.21 0.18 14.01
C ALA A 275 0.30 1.28 14.95
N CYS A 276 -0.01 1.18 16.23
CA CYS A 276 0.38 2.20 17.21
C CYS A 276 0.58 1.61 18.61
N ARG A 277 1.15 2.44 19.50
CA ARG A 277 1.19 2.14 20.94
C ARG A 277 -0.23 2.14 21.52
N GLU A 278 -0.49 1.30 22.53
CA GLU A 278 -1.80 1.10 23.14
C GLU A 278 -2.49 2.41 23.57
N GLN A 279 -1.73 3.34 24.12
CA GLN A 279 -2.26 4.64 24.57
C GLN A 279 -2.94 5.43 23.44
N TRP A 280 -2.58 5.19 22.17
CA TRP A 280 -3.12 5.87 21.00
C TRP A 280 -4.23 5.07 20.30
N MET A 281 -4.53 3.85 20.71
CA MET A 281 -5.50 2.95 20.08
C MET A 281 -6.85 3.63 19.77
N ARG A 282 -7.34 4.50 20.67
CA ARG A 282 -8.61 5.22 20.48
C ARG A 282 -8.57 6.29 19.38
N LYS A 283 -7.39 6.61 18.84
CA LYS A 283 -7.20 7.56 17.74
C LYS A 283 -6.88 6.85 16.42
N LEU A 284 -6.58 5.57 16.47
CA LEU A 284 -6.27 4.74 15.30
C LEU A 284 -7.50 4.69 14.37
N PRO A 285 -7.39 5.09 13.09
CA PRO A 285 -8.50 5.01 12.14
C PRO A 285 -8.81 3.58 11.73
N GLY A 286 -9.94 3.38 11.08
CA GLY A 286 -10.35 2.08 10.55
C GLY A 286 -10.85 1.11 11.60
N ARG A 287 -11.24 -0.08 11.15
CA ARG A 287 -11.78 -1.14 11.98
C ARG A 287 -10.70 -1.82 12.81
N ILE A 288 -11.10 -2.29 13.98
CA ILE A 288 -10.28 -3.15 14.83
C ILE A 288 -11.12 -4.36 15.20
N VAL A 289 -10.58 -5.54 14.98
CA VAL A 289 -11.16 -6.82 15.41
C VAL A 289 -10.56 -7.19 16.75
N GLY A 290 -11.43 -7.51 17.69
CA GLY A 290 -11.05 -8.01 19.03
C GLY A 290 -11.42 -9.48 19.20
N GLN A 291 -10.68 -10.18 20.04
CA GLN A 291 -11.01 -11.54 20.48
C GLN A 291 -11.96 -11.49 21.67
N THR A 292 -12.96 -12.37 21.66
CA THR A 292 -13.94 -12.53 22.75
C THR A 292 -14.26 -14.03 22.94
N ARG A 293 -15.30 -14.31 23.72
CA ARG A 293 -15.88 -15.64 23.85
C ARG A 293 -17.37 -15.59 23.56
N ASP A 294 -17.90 -16.66 22.95
CA ASP A 294 -19.33 -16.84 22.71
C ASP A 294 -20.06 -17.31 24.00
N ALA A 295 -21.37 -17.54 23.88
CA ALA A 295 -22.20 -17.98 25.00
C ALA A 295 -21.78 -19.34 25.55
N GLU A 296 -21.16 -20.20 24.77
CA GLU A 296 -20.61 -21.49 25.16
C GLU A 296 -19.14 -21.43 25.64
N GLY A 297 -18.56 -20.22 25.73
CA GLY A 297 -17.19 -20.01 26.18
C GLY A 297 -16.12 -20.28 25.12
N ARG A 298 -16.48 -20.56 23.85
CA ARG A 298 -15.54 -20.77 22.74
C ARG A 298 -14.95 -19.44 22.26
N ARG A 299 -13.71 -19.46 21.76
CA ARG A 299 -13.06 -18.28 21.17
C ARG A 299 -13.87 -17.75 19.98
N ALA A 300 -14.17 -16.47 20.00
CA ALA A 300 -14.89 -15.76 18.96
C ALA A 300 -14.25 -14.39 18.67
N PHE A 301 -14.65 -13.75 17.59
CA PHE A 301 -14.10 -12.47 17.15
C PHE A 301 -15.25 -11.48 16.86
N VAL A 302 -15.00 -10.20 17.17
CA VAL A 302 -15.99 -9.13 16.97
C VAL A 302 -15.31 -7.84 16.51
N LEU A 303 -16.05 -6.97 15.84
CA LEU A 303 -15.61 -5.59 15.63
C LEU A 303 -15.67 -4.83 16.96
N THR A 304 -14.59 -4.10 17.28
CA THR A 304 -14.49 -3.33 18.52
C THR A 304 -14.32 -1.84 18.24
N LEU A 305 -14.59 -1.01 19.25
CA LEU A 305 -14.39 0.46 19.20
C LEU A 305 -15.06 1.13 17.99
N GLN A 306 -16.18 0.61 17.49
CA GLN A 306 -16.87 1.08 16.29
C GLN A 306 -17.32 2.55 16.38
N ALA A 307 -17.51 3.08 17.59
CA ALA A 307 -17.92 4.49 17.78
C ALA A 307 -16.93 5.53 17.19
N ARG A 308 -15.72 5.10 16.76
CA ARG A 308 -14.74 5.96 16.08
C ARG A 308 -15.01 6.07 14.57
N GLU A 309 -15.75 5.11 13.99
CA GLU A 309 -15.91 4.96 12.54
C GLU A 309 -16.73 6.09 11.93
N GLN A 310 -16.42 6.42 10.68
CA GLN A 310 -16.99 7.54 9.93
C GLN A 310 -18.52 7.45 9.81
N HIS A 311 -19.09 6.27 9.58
CA HIS A 311 -20.53 6.09 9.44
C HIS A 311 -21.31 6.35 10.75
N ILE A 312 -20.63 6.34 11.90
CA ILE A 312 -21.21 6.66 13.22
C ILE A 312 -20.96 8.14 13.55
N ARG A 313 -19.72 8.61 13.42
CA ARG A 313 -19.32 9.97 13.80
C ARG A 313 -19.60 11.03 12.75
N ARG A 314 -19.80 10.63 11.51
CA ARG A 314 -20.09 11.52 10.36
C ARG A 314 -19.03 12.62 10.22
N GLU A 315 -19.44 13.89 10.21
CA GLU A 315 -18.53 15.05 10.09
C GLU A 315 -17.55 15.22 11.27
N LYS A 316 -17.80 14.56 12.38
CA LYS A 316 -16.91 14.58 13.57
C LYS A 316 -15.87 13.45 13.55
N ALA A 317 -15.86 12.61 12.51
CA ALA A 317 -14.87 11.55 12.39
C ALA A 317 -13.47 12.13 12.11
N THR A 318 -12.45 11.53 12.68
CA THR A 318 -11.06 11.92 12.44
C THR A 318 -10.54 11.44 11.09
N SER A 319 -11.21 10.46 10.48
CA SER A 319 -10.87 9.87 9.19
C SER A 319 -12.13 9.61 8.37
N ASN A 320 -12.01 9.65 7.05
CA ASN A 320 -13.04 9.23 6.10
C ASN A 320 -12.87 7.78 5.63
N LEU A 321 -11.99 7.03 6.26
CA LEU A 321 -11.78 5.61 5.97
C LEU A 321 -13.09 4.83 6.21
N CYS A 322 -13.61 4.21 5.16
CA CYS A 322 -14.88 3.49 5.19
C CYS A 322 -14.68 1.99 5.40
N SER A 323 -13.77 1.38 4.66
CA SER A 323 -13.50 -0.05 4.68
C SER A 323 -11.99 -0.32 4.74
N ASN A 324 -11.60 -1.56 4.55
CA ASN A 324 -10.21 -2.00 4.55
C ASN A 324 -9.98 -2.93 3.34
N GLU A 325 -8.72 -3.17 3.00
CA GLU A 325 -8.30 -4.07 1.93
C GLU A 325 -8.23 -5.52 2.43
N SER A 326 -9.40 -6.08 2.75
CA SER A 326 -9.52 -7.35 3.48
C SER A 326 -8.90 -8.54 2.73
N LEU A 327 -9.11 -8.64 1.41
CA LEU A 327 -8.55 -9.73 0.61
C LEU A 327 -7.02 -9.65 0.52
N MET A 328 -6.47 -8.44 0.40
CA MET A 328 -5.01 -8.24 0.39
C MET A 328 -4.41 -8.46 1.78
N ALA A 329 -5.11 -8.09 2.85
CA ALA A 329 -4.70 -8.43 4.21
C ALA A 329 -4.66 -9.96 4.43
N LEU A 330 -5.63 -10.71 3.87
CA LEU A 330 -5.59 -12.17 3.84
C LEU A 330 -4.39 -12.69 3.05
N TRP A 331 -4.11 -12.11 1.88
CA TRP A 331 -2.93 -12.45 1.07
C TRP A 331 -1.65 -12.39 1.89
N CYS A 332 -1.40 -11.26 2.54
CA CYS A 332 -0.23 -11.04 3.39
C CYS A 332 -0.22 -11.98 4.61
N THR A 333 -1.39 -12.25 5.21
CA THR A 333 -1.53 -13.17 6.35
C THR A 333 -1.11 -14.59 5.96
N VAL A 334 -1.55 -15.06 4.78
CA VAL A 334 -1.14 -16.37 4.25
C VAL A 334 0.36 -16.38 3.94
N TYR A 335 0.88 -15.31 3.31
CA TYR A 335 2.31 -15.16 3.01
C TYR A 335 3.16 -15.27 4.29
N LEU A 336 2.84 -14.48 5.30
CA LEU A 336 3.56 -14.49 6.59
C LEU A 336 3.45 -15.85 7.29
N SER A 337 2.29 -16.53 7.19
CA SER A 337 2.10 -17.86 7.75
C SER A 337 2.94 -18.92 7.07
N VAL A 338 3.09 -18.85 5.74
CA VAL A 338 3.90 -19.77 4.94
C VAL A 338 5.39 -19.54 5.17
N MET A 339 5.80 -18.28 5.17
CA MET A 339 7.22 -17.90 5.31
C MET A 339 7.72 -18.07 6.74
N GLY A 340 6.94 -17.69 7.72
CA GLY A 340 7.37 -17.62 9.11
C GLY A 340 8.57 -16.70 9.33
N PRO A 341 9.05 -16.56 10.57
CA PRO A 341 10.18 -15.68 10.86
C PRO A 341 11.47 -16.06 10.13
N GLU A 342 11.73 -17.36 9.98
CA GLU A 342 12.94 -17.84 9.31
C GLU A 342 12.89 -17.59 7.79
N GLY A 343 11.74 -17.87 7.15
CA GLY A 343 11.55 -17.57 5.73
C GLY A 343 11.71 -16.09 5.42
N MET A 344 11.14 -15.22 6.27
CA MET A 344 11.29 -13.76 6.13
C MET A 344 12.76 -13.31 6.23
N ARG A 345 13.51 -13.84 7.19
CA ARG A 345 14.96 -13.56 7.31
C ARG A 345 15.73 -14.04 6.07
N ARG A 346 15.43 -15.25 5.58
CA ARG A 346 16.09 -15.83 4.41
C ARG A 346 15.81 -15.03 3.14
N VAL A 347 14.58 -14.59 2.90
CA VAL A 347 14.23 -13.69 1.78
C VAL A 347 15.10 -12.44 1.83
N ASN A 348 15.15 -11.76 2.98
CA ASN A 348 15.93 -10.54 3.12
C ASN A 348 17.45 -10.77 2.99
N ALA A 349 17.97 -11.91 3.48
CA ALA A 349 19.38 -12.27 3.29
C ALA A 349 19.73 -12.44 1.80
N LEU A 350 18.86 -13.10 1.02
CA LEU A 350 19.03 -13.24 -0.42
C LEU A 350 18.92 -11.88 -1.14
N CYS A 351 17.96 -11.05 -0.75
CA CYS A 351 17.86 -9.69 -1.29
C CYS A 351 19.14 -8.89 -1.05
N TYR A 352 19.67 -8.93 0.18
CA TYR A 352 20.93 -8.28 0.54
C TYR A 352 22.10 -8.79 -0.31
N GLU A 353 22.27 -10.10 -0.41
CA GLU A 353 23.33 -10.72 -1.22
C GLU A 353 23.23 -10.27 -2.69
N ARG A 354 22.05 -10.37 -3.30
CA ARG A 354 21.83 -10.08 -4.72
C ARG A 354 22.00 -8.58 -5.03
N SER A 355 21.46 -7.72 -4.19
CA SER A 355 21.56 -6.27 -4.40
C SER A 355 23.00 -5.76 -4.23
N HIS A 356 23.76 -6.28 -3.27
CA HIS A 356 25.17 -5.92 -3.09
C HIS A 356 26.03 -6.44 -4.23
N TYR A 357 25.77 -7.66 -4.72
CA TYR A 357 26.43 -8.18 -5.90
C TYR A 357 26.12 -7.31 -7.13
N LEU A 358 24.84 -6.98 -7.36
CA LEU A 358 24.42 -6.12 -8.46
C LEU A 358 25.12 -4.75 -8.40
N LYS A 359 25.12 -4.09 -7.23
CA LYS A 359 25.78 -2.79 -7.04
C LYS A 359 27.25 -2.85 -7.41
N ALA A 360 27.97 -3.86 -6.93
CA ALA A 360 29.38 -4.05 -7.23
C ALA A 360 29.64 -4.25 -8.73
N GLN A 361 28.80 -5.03 -9.42
CA GLN A 361 28.92 -5.26 -10.86
C GLN A 361 28.62 -4.00 -11.68
N LEU A 362 27.61 -3.20 -11.28
CA LEU A 362 27.30 -1.93 -11.93
C LEU A 362 28.43 -0.92 -11.78
N LEU A 363 29.01 -0.76 -10.61
CA LEU A 363 30.15 0.13 -10.37
C LEU A 363 31.38 -0.30 -11.18
N ALA A 364 31.61 -1.61 -11.34
CA ALA A 364 32.69 -2.14 -12.16
C ALA A 364 32.56 -1.78 -13.66
N THR A 365 31.40 -1.35 -14.13
CA THR A 365 31.19 -0.83 -15.50
C THR A 365 31.82 0.55 -15.71
N ARG A 366 32.01 1.32 -14.63
CA ARG A 366 32.42 2.73 -14.64
C ARG A 366 31.40 3.67 -15.28
N LEU A 367 30.16 3.24 -15.47
CA LEU A 367 29.06 4.03 -15.95
C LEU A 367 28.23 4.65 -14.81
N PHE A 368 28.62 4.35 -13.58
CA PHE A 368 27.93 4.81 -12.36
C PHE A 368 28.94 5.21 -11.29
N GLU A 369 28.55 6.17 -10.46
CA GLU A 369 29.27 6.63 -9.27
C GLU A 369 28.44 6.33 -8.01
N ASP A 370 29.09 5.83 -6.96
CA ASP A 370 28.43 5.60 -5.64
C ASP A 370 28.49 6.88 -4.80
N THR A 371 27.44 7.68 -4.86
CA THR A 371 27.31 8.91 -4.04
C THR A 371 27.00 8.58 -2.57
N PHE A 372 26.48 7.39 -2.29
CA PHE A 372 26.06 6.92 -0.97
C PHE A 372 27.01 5.85 -0.41
N GLU A 373 28.30 5.94 -0.73
CA GLU A 373 29.31 4.99 -0.28
C GLU A 373 29.31 4.85 1.26
N GLY A 374 29.32 3.60 1.72
CA GLY A 374 29.31 3.27 3.15
C GLY A 374 27.93 3.36 3.83
N GLN A 375 26.90 3.84 3.16
CA GLN A 375 25.54 3.82 3.71
C GLN A 375 24.95 2.42 3.62
N PRO A 376 24.30 1.91 4.70
CA PRO A 376 23.68 0.59 4.70
C PRO A 376 22.41 0.56 3.84
N PHE A 377 22.23 -0.48 3.03
CA PHE A 377 21.02 -0.71 2.25
C PHE A 377 20.68 -2.21 2.23
N LEU A 378 19.46 -2.56 1.87
CA LEU A 378 18.98 -3.94 1.94
C LEU A 378 18.79 -4.58 0.55
N LYS A 379 17.91 -4.06 -0.26
CA LYS A 379 17.52 -4.63 -1.57
C LYS A 379 17.49 -3.62 -2.71
N GLU A 380 17.36 -2.36 -2.38
CA GLU A 380 17.32 -1.24 -3.30
C GLU A 380 18.45 -0.27 -2.98
N PHE A 381 19.02 0.34 -4.00
CA PHE A 381 20.09 1.32 -3.86
C PHE A 381 20.05 2.32 -5.02
N ALA A 382 20.57 3.51 -4.78
CA ALA A 382 20.69 4.56 -5.78
C ALA A 382 22.14 4.75 -6.21
N LEU A 383 22.35 5.08 -7.48
CA LEU A 383 23.63 5.43 -8.08
C LEU A 383 23.49 6.70 -8.90
N LYS A 384 24.58 7.47 -9.01
CA LYS A 384 24.65 8.59 -9.94
C LYS A 384 25.10 8.07 -11.32
N PRO A 385 24.27 8.22 -12.37
CA PRO A 385 24.63 7.78 -13.72
C PRO A 385 25.69 8.72 -14.32
N LEU A 386 26.67 8.12 -15.04
CA LEU A 386 27.68 8.81 -15.83
C LEU A 386 27.42 8.60 -17.34
N CYS A 387 26.25 8.12 -17.70
CA CYS A 387 25.81 7.82 -19.06
C CYS A 387 24.42 8.43 -19.33
N ASP A 388 23.97 8.33 -20.57
CA ASP A 388 22.62 8.74 -20.96
C ASP A 388 21.58 7.74 -20.42
N VAL A 389 20.79 8.18 -19.42
CA VAL A 389 19.82 7.33 -18.72
C VAL A 389 18.69 6.89 -19.66
N GLN A 390 18.24 7.72 -20.59
CA GLN A 390 17.18 7.35 -21.52
C GLN A 390 17.63 6.23 -22.44
N LYS A 391 18.87 6.33 -22.95
CA LYS A 391 19.49 5.24 -23.72
C LYS A 391 19.66 3.98 -22.89
N LEU A 392 20.14 4.11 -21.65
CA LEU A 392 20.30 2.98 -20.72
C LEU A 392 18.96 2.25 -20.53
N GLN A 393 17.89 2.98 -20.24
CA GLN A 393 16.55 2.41 -20.06
C GLN A 393 16.07 1.70 -21.33
N GLN A 394 16.26 2.29 -22.52
CA GLN A 394 15.86 1.67 -23.78
C GLN A 394 16.65 0.39 -24.05
N VAL A 395 17.96 0.39 -23.84
CA VAL A 395 18.82 -0.80 -24.02
C VAL A 395 18.39 -1.93 -23.05
N LEU A 396 18.04 -1.59 -21.82
CA LEU A 396 17.54 -2.57 -20.85
C LEU A 396 16.20 -3.16 -21.31
N LEU A 397 15.25 -2.32 -21.73
CA LEU A 397 13.93 -2.75 -22.21
C LEU A 397 14.06 -3.66 -23.44
N ASP A 398 14.88 -3.29 -24.42
CA ASP A 398 15.13 -4.10 -25.62
C ASP A 398 15.74 -5.46 -25.31
N ALA A 399 16.50 -5.56 -24.21
CA ALA A 399 17.10 -6.80 -23.70
C ALA A 399 16.20 -7.59 -22.73
N GLY A 400 14.97 -7.12 -22.47
CA GLY A 400 14.00 -7.79 -21.60
C GLY A 400 14.19 -7.49 -20.10
N PHE A 401 14.77 -6.34 -19.75
CA PHE A 401 14.97 -5.90 -18.38
C PHE A 401 14.21 -4.60 -18.08
N PHE A 402 13.73 -4.44 -16.86
CA PHE A 402 13.16 -3.19 -16.36
C PHE A 402 13.92 -2.73 -15.12
N GLY A 403 14.56 -1.57 -15.18
CA GLY A 403 15.39 -1.02 -14.10
C GLY A 403 15.88 0.39 -14.41
N ALA A 404 16.85 0.87 -13.65
CA ALA A 404 17.41 2.21 -13.77
C ALA A 404 16.35 3.31 -13.71
N LEU A 405 15.47 3.24 -12.68
CA LEU A 405 14.45 4.29 -12.48
C LEU A 405 15.13 5.58 -12.08
N GLN A 406 14.99 6.61 -12.91
CA GLN A 406 15.57 7.92 -12.63
C GLN A 406 14.63 8.79 -11.80
N ASP A 407 15.17 9.39 -10.74
CA ASP A 407 14.45 10.37 -9.93
C ASP A 407 14.63 11.81 -10.46
N SER A 408 13.94 12.77 -9.82
CA SER A 408 14.03 14.20 -10.16
C SER A 408 15.38 14.85 -9.83
N GLU A 409 16.22 14.21 -9.04
CA GLU A 409 17.55 14.70 -8.66
C GLU A 409 18.64 14.10 -9.57
N GLY A 410 18.26 13.23 -10.49
CA GLY A 410 19.15 12.64 -11.49
C GLY A 410 19.81 11.34 -11.06
N TYR A 411 19.48 10.78 -9.88
CA TYR A 411 19.92 9.45 -9.48
C TYR A 411 19.12 8.37 -10.19
N VAL A 412 19.71 7.20 -10.36
CA VAL A 412 19.03 6.00 -10.83
C VAL A 412 18.99 4.95 -9.72
N THR A 413 17.81 4.39 -9.48
CA THR A 413 17.64 3.31 -8.52
C THR A 413 17.58 1.96 -9.19
N PHE A 414 18.17 0.96 -8.53
CA PHE A 414 18.11 -0.45 -8.87
C PHE A 414 17.69 -1.26 -7.65
N CYS A 415 16.99 -2.36 -7.90
CA CYS A 415 16.56 -3.29 -6.87
C CYS A 415 16.83 -4.73 -7.30
N ALA A 416 17.31 -5.56 -6.38
CA ALA A 416 17.39 -6.99 -6.57
C ALA A 416 16.77 -7.73 -5.38
N THR A 417 15.70 -8.45 -5.63
CA THR A 417 15.03 -9.30 -4.64
C THR A 417 15.59 -10.72 -4.69
N GLU A 418 15.09 -11.61 -3.84
CA GLU A 418 15.42 -13.04 -3.81
C GLU A 418 15.15 -13.77 -5.14
N ARG A 419 14.30 -13.19 -5.98
CA ARG A 419 13.96 -13.72 -7.31
C ARG A 419 15.07 -13.57 -8.32
N ARG A 420 15.96 -12.61 -8.14
CA ARG A 420 17.06 -12.36 -9.09
C ARG A 420 18.15 -13.41 -8.92
N THR A 421 18.54 -14.03 -10.02
CA THR A 421 19.67 -14.95 -10.04
C THR A 421 20.98 -14.21 -10.38
N VAL A 422 22.13 -14.81 -10.06
CA VAL A 422 23.44 -14.28 -10.44
C VAL A 422 23.54 -14.18 -11.97
N GLU A 423 23.04 -15.18 -12.68
CA GLU A 423 23.05 -15.24 -14.14
C GLU A 423 22.20 -14.13 -14.77
N GLU A 424 21.06 -13.78 -14.17
CA GLU A 424 20.23 -12.64 -14.63
C GLU A 424 20.97 -11.32 -14.41
N ILE A 425 21.61 -11.15 -13.24
CA ILE A 425 22.39 -9.95 -12.92
C ILE A 425 23.55 -9.82 -13.92
N ASP A 426 24.33 -10.89 -14.13
CA ASP A 426 25.46 -10.89 -15.06
C ASP A 426 25.04 -10.58 -16.49
N ARG A 427 23.90 -11.15 -16.94
CA ARG A 427 23.33 -10.87 -18.26
C ARG A 427 22.94 -9.40 -18.41
N MET A 428 22.27 -8.81 -17.41
CA MET A 428 21.90 -7.39 -17.44
C MET A 428 23.15 -6.50 -17.47
N VAL A 429 24.13 -6.76 -16.61
CA VAL A 429 25.38 -5.99 -16.57
C VAL A 429 26.18 -6.13 -17.86
N LYS A 430 26.19 -7.31 -18.49
CA LYS A 430 26.80 -7.51 -19.82
C LYS A 430 26.15 -6.63 -20.87
N VAL A 431 24.81 -6.58 -20.92
CA VAL A 431 24.06 -5.70 -21.84
C VAL A 431 24.46 -4.24 -21.65
N ILE A 432 24.54 -3.77 -20.40
CA ILE A 432 24.99 -2.40 -20.08
C ILE A 432 26.43 -2.14 -20.57
N LYS A 433 27.35 -3.08 -20.36
CA LYS A 433 28.76 -2.94 -20.79
C LYS A 433 28.95 -2.91 -22.30
N GLU A 434 28.14 -3.66 -23.05
CA GLU A 434 28.23 -3.79 -24.50
C GLU A 434 27.50 -2.64 -25.24
N ALA A 435 26.67 -1.88 -24.52
CA ALA A 435 25.93 -0.75 -25.09
C ALA A 435 26.83 0.49 -25.23
N SER A 436 26.59 1.26 -26.28
CA SER A 436 27.22 2.57 -26.49
C SER A 436 26.44 3.67 -25.76
N LEU A 437 26.61 3.73 -24.43
CA LEU A 437 25.87 4.63 -23.54
C LEU A 437 26.56 5.98 -23.32
#